data_f1f0ac809772ecf6f2c30441905357c2
#
_entry.id   f1f0ac809772ecf6f2c30441905357c2
#
_cell.length_a   1.000
_cell.length_b   1.000
_cell.length_c   1.000
_cell.angle_alpha   90.00
_cell.angle_beta   90.00
_cell.angle_gamma   90.00
#
_symmetry.space_group_name_H-M   'P 1'
#
loop_
_entity.id
_entity.type
_entity.pdbx_description
1 polymer ?
#
loop_
_entity_poly.entity_id
_entity_poly.type
_entity_poly.pdbx_seq_one_letter_code
_entity_poly.pdbx_strand_id
1 'polypeptide(L)'
;GGFREWWENGKIKTEGQYLVNKKQGAWMNYDPGRRSRYEHYTTRGELVSSYNFEYYANGQLKEEPSFNKDGLWDGVWIRYFEGGEKASQRGYGNGRPDGIWISWHDSTFVKVQEMTYKDSLLEDNYFEWWMDEKPKVTGFYVHGKKDSKWSYWDKFAHQRFEIYELDKLIFKWGWEYYDNNQVKEEFV
;
A
#
# COMPACT_ATOMS: atom_id res chain seq x y z
N GLY A 1 19.13 7.93 28.15
CA GLY A 1 18.26 6.92 28.79
C GLY A 1 16.83 7.00 28.30
N GLY A 2 16.04 5.94 28.59
CA GLY A 2 14.62 5.91 28.25
C GLY A 2 13.84 7.01 28.98
N PHE A 3 12.81 7.54 28.31
CA PHE A 3 11.90 8.55 28.85
C PHE A 3 10.47 8.07 28.70
N ARG A 4 9.64 8.28 29.75
CA ARG A 4 8.20 8.09 29.71
C ARG A 4 7.51 9.17 30.54
N GLU A 5 6.43 9.70 29.99
CA GLU A 5 5.50 10.60 30.66
C GLU A 5 4.10 9.99 30.63
N TRP A 6 3.31 10.21 31.65
CA TRP A 6 1.95 9.66 31.80
C TRP A 6 0.93 10.79 31.97
N TRP A 7 -0.26 10.53 31.49
CA TRP A 7 -1.45 11.32 31.81
C TRP A 7 -1.86 11.08 33.27
N GLU A 8 -2.67 11.98 33.86
CA GLU A 8 -3.20 11.83 35.21
C GLU A 8 -4.01 10.53 35.41
N ASN A 9 -4.58 9.98 34.32
CA ASN A 9 -5.31 8.70 34.33
C ASN A 9 -4.39 7.47 34.27
N GLY A 10 -3.07 7.63 34.40
CA GLY A 10 -2.06 6.56 34.41
C GLY A 10 -1.70 5.97 33.05
N LYS A 11 -2.30 6.46 31.94
CA LYS A 11 -1.94 6.02 30.59
C LYS A 11 -0.70 6.77 30.11
N ILE A 12 0.14 6.11 29.29
CA ILE A 12 1.33 6.75 28.70
C ILE A 12 0.90 7.93 27.83
N LYS A 13 1.58 9.05 27.98
CA LYS A 13 1.42 10.27 27.17
C LYS A 13 2.50 10.40 26.13
N THR A 14 3.74 10.10 26.50
CA THR A 14 4.89 10.18 25.60
C THR A 14 5.95 9.17 26.03
N GLU A 15 6.57 8.50 25.06
CA GLU A 15 7.75 7.68 25.32
C GLU A 15 8.80 7.81 24.23
N GLY A 16 10.07 7.61 24.58
CA GLY A 16 11.21 7.70 23.69
C GLY A 16 12.53 7.61 24.43
N GLN A 17 13.59 8.10 23.82
CA GLN A 17 14.93 8.10 24.39
C GLN A 17 15.61 9.47 24.32
N TYR A 18 16.34 9.82 25.37
CA TYR A 18 17.25 10.96 25.39
C TYR A 18 18.72 10.49 25.40
N LEU A 19 19.56 11.19 24.63
CA LEU A 19 20.99 11.12 24.69
C LEU A 19 21.54 12.56 24.85
N VAL A 20 22.30 12.83 25.92
CA VAL A 20 22.89 14.15 26.23
C VAL A 20 21.83 15.25 26.09
N ASN A 21 20.67 15.10 26.79
CA ASN A 21 19.54 16.02 26.83
C ASN A 21 18.87 16.31 25.45
N LYS A 22 19.13 15.51 24.44
CA LYS A 22 18.46 15.59 23.12
C LYS A 22 17.61 14.36 22.85
N LYS A 23 16.45 14.53 22.24
CA LYS A 23 15.64 13.41 21.72
C LYS A 23 16.45 12.61 20.70
N GLN A 24 16.34 11.27 20.73
CA GLN A 24 17.01 10.37 19.81
C GLN A 24 16.12 9.19 19.45
N GLY A 25 16.22 8.72 18.20
CA GLY A 25 15.48 7.58 17.71
C GLY A 25 13.96 7.81 17.71
N ALA A 26 13.21 6.75 17.86
CA ALA A 26 11.75 6.77 17.81
C ALA A 26 11.14 7.37 19.08
N TRP A 27 10.17 8.26 18.88
CA TRP A 27 9.31 8.83 19.90
C TRP A 27 7.86 8.60 19.56
N MET A 28 7.07 8.16 20.52
CA MET A 28 5.63 7.97 20.36
C MET A 28 4.88 8.87 21.33
N ASN A 29 3.95 9.64 20.82
CA ASN A 29 3.01 10.44 21.59
C ASN A 29 1.63 9.79 21.52
N TYR A 30 0.88 9.94 22.60
CA TYR A 30 -0.45 9.35 22.76
C TYR A 30 -1.44 10.42 23.23
N ASP A 31 -2.63 10.48 22.61
CA ASP A 31 -3.82 11.02 23.25
C ASP A 31 -4.29 10.00 24.30
N PRO A 32 -5.18 10.36 25.26
CA PRO A 32 -5.59 9.45 26.31
C PRO A 32 -6.15 8.12 25.76
N GLY A 33 -5.25 7.13 25.60
CA GLY A 33 -5.59 5.76 25.19
C GLY A 33 -5.31 5.36 23.75
N ARG A 34 -4.80 6.26 22.90
CA ARG A 34 -4.44 5.92 21.52
C ARG A 34 -3.19 6.66 21.04
N ARG A 35 -2.45 6.10 20.08
CA ARG A 35 -1.30 6.75 19.43
C ARG A 35 -1.77 8.04 18.73
N SER A 36 -1.07 9.15 18.91
CA SER A 36 -1.39 10.40 18.23
C SER A 36 -0.29 10.81 17.26
N ARG A 37 0.98 10.64 17.63
CA ARG A 37 2.09 11.07 16.79
C ARG A 37 3.33 10.22 16.99
N TYR A 38 3.93 9.80 15.90
CA TYR A 38 5.28 9.26 15.81
C TYR A 38 6.26 10.35 15.38
N GLU A 39 7.47 10.37 15.94
CA GLU A 39 8.57 11.22 15.55
C GLU A 39 9.87 10.40 15.58
N HIS A 40 10.77 10.69 14.66
CA HIS A 40 12.11 10.09 14.66
C HIS A 40 13.19 11.17 14.64
N TYR A 41 14.18 11.02 15.49
CA TYR A 41 15.26 11.99 15.67
C TYR A 41 16.63 11.36 15.41
N THR A 42 17.54 12.14 14.80
CA THR A 42 18.96 11.77 14.66
C THR A 42 19.65 11.68 16.02
N THR A 43 20.87 11.14 16.05
CA THR A 43 21.75 11.17 17.24
C THR A 43 22.13 12.59 17.69
N ARG A 44 21.94 13.60 16.83
CA ARG A 44 22.15 15.02 17.15
C ARG A 44 20.90 15.71 17.68
N GLY A 45 19.76 15.01 17.70
CA GLY A 45 18.46 15.53 18.14
C GLY A 45 17.70 16.31 17.08
N GLU A 46 18.01 16.11 15.81
CA GLU A 46 17.30 16.72 14.68
C GLU A 46 16.13 15.83 14.26
N LEU A 47 14.96 16.40 14.02
CA LEU A 47 13.79 15.67 13.56
C LEU A 47 14.02 15.18 12.11
N VAL A 48 13.96 13.86 11.89
CA VAL A 48 14.11 13.22 10.57
C VAL A 48 12.75 13.03 9.91
N SER A 49 11.80 12.47 10.66
CA SER A 49 10.46 12.16 10.16
C SER A 49 9.41 12.27 11.26
N SER A 50 8.17 12.49 10.86
CA SER A 50 7.03 12.44 11.77
C SER A 50 5.80 11.94 11.06
N TYR A 51 4.89 11.31 11.82
CA TYR A 51 3.61 10.82 11.33
C TYR A 51 2.52 11.07 12.38
N ASN A 52 1.38 11.63 11.96
CA ASN A 52 0.21 11.79 12.82
C ASN A 52 -0.77 10.66 12.55
N PHE A 53 -1.15 9.92 13.59
CA PHE A 53 -2.13 8.85 13.48
C PHE A 53 -3.53 9.44 13.36
N GLU A 54 -4.27 9.01 12.35
CA GLU A 54 -5.65 9.43 12.13
C GLU A 54 -6.62 8.30 12.45
N TYR A 55 -7.80 8.69 12.94
CA TYR A 55 -8.86 7.77 13.33
C TYR A 55 -10.18 8.17 12.68
N TYR A 56 -11.00 7.19 12.38
CA TYR A 56 -12.40 7.39 12.05
C TYR A 56 -13.19 7.86 13.28
N ALA A 57 -14.42 8.35 13.05
CA ALA A 57 -15.28 8.83 14.14
C ALA A 57 -15.60 7.74 15.17
N ASN A 58 -15.67 6.47 14.73
CA ASN A 58 -15.87 5.31 15.60
C ASN A 58 -14.64 4.89 16.41
N GLY A 59 -13.49 5.58 16.24
CA GLY A 59 -12.24 5.28 16.93
C GLY A 59 -11.33 4.27 16.22
N GLN A 60 -11.75 3.70 15.08
CA GLN A 60 -10.92 2.82 14.27
C GLN A 60 -9.73 3.58 13.68
N LEU A 61 -8.53 3.02 13.76
CA LEU A 61 -7.34 3.57 13.14
C LEU A 61 -7.50 3.55 11.61
N LYS A 62 -7.17 4.67 10.94
CA LYS A 62 -7.22 4.75 9.48
C LYS A 62 -6.04 4.09 8.81
N GLU A 63 -4.83 4.30 9.35
CA GLU A 63 -3.59 3.82 8.75
C GLU A 63 -2.59 3.37 9.80
N GLU A 64 -1.86 2.31 9.52
CA GLU A 64 -0.79 1.77 10.36
C GLU A 64 0.51 1.69 9.58
N PRO A 65 1.35 2.74 9.64
CA PRO A 65 2.67 2.75 9.02
C PRO A 65 3.68 1.92 9.83
N SER A 66 4.70 1.41 9.14
CA SER A 66 5.87 0.80 9.74
C SER A 66 7.12 1.61 9.40
N PHE A 67 8.07 1.73 10.36
CA PHE A 67 9.28 2.52 10.21
C PHE A 67 10.50 1.70 10.63
N ASN A 68 11.62 1.88 9.94
CA ASN A 68 12.90 1.33 10.37
C ASN A 68 13.56 2.17 11.47
N LYS A 69 14.73 1.72 11.92
CA LYS A 69 15.55 2.42 12.94
C LYS A 69 16.00 3.82 12.55
N ASP A 70 15.96 4.17 11.27
CA ASP A 70 16.36 5.49 10.74
C ASP A 70 15.15 6.41 10.51
N GLY A 71 13.92 5.95 10.88
CA GLY A 71 12.67 6.69 10.77
C GLY A 71 12.09 6.74 9.36
N LEU A 72 12.59 5.93 8.44
CA LEU A 72 12.06 5.77 7.09
C LEU A 72 10.96 4.71 7.06
N TRP A 73 10.00 4.84 6.16
CA TRP A 73 9.01 3.79 5.93
C TRP A 73 9.67 2.48 5.55
N ASP A 74 9.34 1.41 6.25
CA ASP A 74 9.96 0.10 6.07
C ASP A 74 9.05 -0.99 6.59
N GLY A 75 8.90 -2.09 5.82
CA GLY A 75 7.93 -3.12 6.11
C GLY A 75 6.57 -2.80 5.50
N VAL A 76 5.49 -3.14 6.20
CA VAL A 76 4.13 -3.07 5.67
C VAL A 76 3.37 -1.88 6.24
N TRP A 77 2.83 -1.05 5.35
CA TRP A 77 1.87 0.00 5.68
C TRP A 77 0.45 -0.51 5.37
N ILE A 78 -0.44 -0.46 6.33
CA ILE A 78 -1.83 -0.91 6.18
C ILE A 78 -2.77 0.29 6.31
N ARG A 79 -3.73 0.38 5.38
CA ARG A 79 -4.90 1.25 5.52
C ARG A 79 -6.12 0.39 5.82
N TYR A 80 -7.03 0.94 6.62
CA TYR A 80 -8.26 0.27 7.02
C TYR A 80 -9.48 1.03 6.51
N PHE A 81 -10.57 0.32 6.28
CA PHE A 81 -11.90 0.89 6.19
C PHE A 81 -12.43 1.25 7.59
N GLU A 82 -13.52 2.02 7.65
CA GLU A 82 -14.11 2.44 8.92
C GLU A 82 -14.61 1.24 9.77
N GLY A 83 -14.95 0.12 9.13
CA GLY A 83 -15.29 -1.14 9.79
C GLY A 83 -14.10 -1.87 10.43
N GLY A 84 -12.86 -1.51 10.07
CA GLY A 84 -11.64 -2.15 10.58
C GLY A 84 -11.03 -3.17 9.63
N GLU A 85 -11.69 -3.48 8.51
CA GLU A 85 -11.14 -4.35 7.46
C GLU A 85 -10.03 -3.62 6.69
N LYS A 86 -9.11 -4.38 6.10
CA LYS A 86 -8.03 -3.80 5.29
C LYS A 86 -8.58 -3.18 4.00
N ALA A 87 -8.24 -1.91 3.75
CA ALA A 87 -8.51 -1.20 2.50
C ALA A 87 -7.33 -1.32 1.53
N SER A 88 -6.10 -1.22 2.05
CA SER A 88 -4.89 -1.49 1.27
C SER A 88 -3.74 -1.94 2.16
N GLN A 89 -2.80 -2.64 1.54
CA GLN A 89 -1.53 -3.04 2.13
C GLN A 89 -0.42 -2.65 1.14
N ARG A 90 0.66 -2.04 1.64
CA ARG A 90 1.76 -1.55 0.80
C ARG A 90 3.09 -1.89 1.45
N GLY A 91 3.97 -2.56 0.72
CA GLY A 91 5.34 -2.84 1.12
C GLY A 91 6.27 -1.65 0.87
N TYR A 92 7.15 -1.37 1.82
CA TYR A 92 8.18 -0.35 1.72
C TYR A 92 9.52 -0.89 2.21
N GLY A 93 10.60 -0.46 1.57
CA GLY A 93 11.97 -0.67 1.99
C GLY A 93 12.74 0.64 2.01
N ASN A 94 13.25 1.08 3.17
CA ASN A 94 14.02 2.32 3.33
C ASN A 94 13.35 3.55 2.69
N GLY A 95 12.06 3.74 2.88
CA GLY A 95 11.26 4.87 2.39
C GLY A 95 10.78 4.75 0.94
N ARG A 96 11.07 3.65 0.25
CA ARG A 96 10.69 3.41 -1.15
C ARG A 96 9.68 2.28 -1.27
N PRO A 97 8.77 2.33 -2.25
CA PRO A 97 7.93 1.18 -2.58
C PRO A 97 8.80 -0.06 -2.85
N ASP A 98 8.58 -1.13 -2.05
CA ASP A 98 9.29 -2.41 -2.14
C ASP A 98 8.42 -3.51 -1.53
N GLY A 99 8.15 -4.58 -2.29
CA GLY A 99 7.26 -5.65 -1.89
C GLY A 99 5.86 -5.55 -2.47
N ILE A 100 4.95 -6.34 -1.92
CA ILE A 100 3.59 -6.52 -2.46
C ILE A 100 2.68 -5.37 -2.03
N TRP A 101 1.93 -4.84 -3.00
CA TRP A 101 0.86 -3.88 -2.80
C TRP A 101 -0.48 -4.52 -3.15
N ILE A 102 -1.44 -4.44 -2.24
CA ILE A 102 -2.78 -5.02 -2.38
C ILE A 102 -3.83 -3.96 -2.07
N SER A 103 -4.93 -3.96 -2.82
CA SER A 103 -6.11 -3.14 -2.54
C SER A 103 -7.37 -4.02 -2.49
N TRP A 104 -8.30 -3.69 -1.59
CA TRP A 104 -9.58 -4.35 -1.40
C TRP A 104 -10.75 -3.40 -1.66
N HIS A 105 -11.88 -3.95 -2.03
CA HIS A 105 -13.12 -3.20 -2.23
C HIS A 105 -13.80 -2.92 -0.89
N ASP A 106 -14.37 -1.73 -0.73
CA ASP A 106 -14.91 -1.22 0.55
C ASP A 106 -16.18 -1.94 1.04
N SER A 107 -17.02 -2.46 0.14
CA SER A 107 -18.28 -3.09 0.51
C SER A 107 -18.26 -4.62 0.49
N THR A 108 -17.36 -5.22 -0.30
CA THR A 108 -17.27 -6.68 -0.45
C THR A 108 -16.03 -7.28 0.19
N PHE A 109 -15.03 -6.43 0.50
CA PHE A 109 -13.72 -6.81 1.04
C PHE A 109 -12.94 -7.80 0.17
N VAL A 110 -13.37 -8.00 -1.08
CA VAL A 110 -12.62 -8.78 -2.06
C VAL A 110 -11.42 -8.01 -2.56
N LYS A 111 -10.36 -8.74 -2.88
CA LYS A 111 -9.16 -8.19 -3.48
C LYS A 111 -9.48 -7.69 -4.88
N VAL A 112 -9.16 -6.41 -5.17
CA VAL A 112 -9.38 -5.80 -6.49
C VAL A 112 -8.10 -5.58 -7.26
N GLN A 113 -6.95 -5.52 -6.58
CA GLN A 113 -5.66 -5.32 -7.23
C GLN A 113 -4.53 -5.92 -6.40
N GLU A 114 -3.53 -6.48 -7.08
CA GLU A 114 -2.25 -6.89 -6.50
C GLU A 114 -1.13 -6.61 -7.49
N MET A 115 -0.03 -6.04 -6.98
CA MET A 115 1.17 -5.77 -7.75
C MET A 115 2.39 -5.84 -6.85
N THR A 116 3.55 -6.06 -7.44
CA THR A 116 4.83 -6.08 -6.73
C THR A 116 5.67 -4.88 -7.14
N TYR A 117 6.31 -4.26 -6.15
CA TYR A 117 7.33 -3.25 -6.36
C TYR A 117 8.69 -3.78 -5.92
N LYS A 118 9.73 -3.40 -6.65
CA LYS A 118 11.12 -3.56 -6.27
C LYS A 118 11.87 -2.27 -6.56
N ASP A 119 12.49 -1.69 -5.53
CA ASP A 119 13.21 -0.42 -5.63
C ASP A 119 12.39 0.70 -6.33
N SER A 120 11.11 0.84 -6.00
CA SER A 120 10.16 1.81 -6.56
C SER A 120 9.66 1.53 -7.98
N LEU A 121 10.06 0.45 -8.62
CA LEU A 121 9.59 0.04 -9.94
C LEU A 121 8.61 -1.14 -9.81
N LEU A 122 7.60 -1.17 -10.69
CA LEU A 122 6.76 -2.36 -10.82
C LEU A 122 7.61 -3.52 -11.34
N GLU A 123 7.47 -4.68 -10.72
CA GLU A 123 8.20 -5.90 -11.01
C GLU A 123 7.30 -7.11 -10.81
N ASP A 124 7.55 -8.19 -11.55
CA ASP A 124 6.79 -9.44 -11.43
C ASP A 124 5.31 -9.34 -11.84
N ASN A 125 4.47 -10.16 -11.24
CA ASN A 125 3.06 -10.32 -11.59
C ASN A 125 2.23 -9.10 -11.19
N TYR A 126 1.26 -8.80 -12.06
CA TYR A 126 0.23 -7.81 -11.85
C TYR A 126 -1.14 -8.45 -12.02
N PHE A 127 -2.06 -8.18 -11.10
CA PHE A 127 -3.41 -8.71 -11.10
C PHE A 127 -4.44 -7.63 -10.80
N GLU A 128 -5.56 -7.68 -11.52
CA GLU A 128 -6.83 -7.02 -11.14
C GLU A 128 -7.95 -8.04 -11.17
N TRP A 129 -8.94 -7.84 -10.30
CA TRP A 129 -10.14 -8.66 -10.23
C TRP A 129 -11.40 -7.80 -10.27
N TRP A 130 -12.46 -8.40 -10.78
CA TRP A 130 -13.81 -7.88 -10.61
C TRP A 130 -14.30 -8.13 -9.19
N MET A 131 -15.45 -7.46 -8.79
CA MET A 131 -16.03 -7.63 -7.45
C MET A 131 -16.55 -9.05 -7.19
N ASP A 132 -16.74 -9.87 -8.22
CA ASP A 132 -17.11 -11.29 -8.15
C ASP A 132 -15.88 -12.23 -8.14
N GLU A 133 -14.69 -11.67 -7.84
CA GLU A 133 -13.39 -12.34 -7.75
C GLU A 133 -12.87 -12.93 -9.07
N LYS A 134 -13.58 -12.71 -10.18
CA LYS A 134 -13.09 -13.14 -11.49
C LYS A 134 -11.93 -12.26 -11.97
N PRO A 135 -10.99 -12.82 -12.73
CA PRO A 135 -9.91 -12.05 -13.30
C PRO A 135 -10.44 -10.91 -14.18
N LYS A 136 -9.82 -9.73 -14.06
CA LYS A 136 -10.05 -8.56 -14.90
C LYS A 136 -8.83 -8.25 -15.74
N VAL A 137 -7.63 -8.27 -15.12
CA VAL A 137 -6.36 -8.09 -15.79
C VAL A 137 -5.33 -9.01 -15.14
N THR A 138 -4.50 -9.64 -15.96
CA THR A 138 -3.26 -10.26 -15.50
C THR A 138 -2.12 -9.86 -16.43
N GLY A 139 -0.95 -9.63 -15.87
CA GLY A 139 0.22 -9.24 -16.65
C GLY A 139 1.52 -9.40 -15.87
N PHE A 140 2.59 -8.97 -16.47
CA PHE A 140 3.92 -9.05 -15.91
C PHE A 140 4.68 -7.76 -16.18
N TYR A 141 5.42 -7.28 -15.19
CA TYR A 141 6.29 -6.13 -15.29
C TYR A 141 7.77 -6.52 -15.14
N VAL A 142 8.62 -5.88 -15.91
CA VAL A 142 10.07 -5.90 -15.77
C VAL A 142 10.56 -4.46 -15.70
N HIS A 143 11.14 -4.08 -14.56
CA HIS A 143 11.68 -2.73 -14.32
C HIS A 143 10.70 -1.60 -14.64
N GLY A 144 9.44 -1.73 -14.21
CA GLY A 144 8.37 -0.76 -14.41
C GLY A 144 7.71 -0.79 -15.78
N LYS A 145 8.11 -1.71 -16.67
CA LYS A 145 7.60 -1.82 -18.03
C LYS A 145 6.79 -3.10 -18.21
N LYS A 146 5.69 -3.01 -18.96
CA LYS A 146 4.94 -4.19 -19.36
C LYS A 146 5.82 -5.13 -20.18
N ASP A 147 5.81 -6.41 -19.82
CA ASP A 147 6.53 -7.46 -20.53
C ASP A 147 5.69 -8.72 -20.64
N SER A 148 6.01 -9.57 -21.63
CA SER A 148 5.31 -10.83 -21.85
C SER A 148 3.81 -10.66 -22.13
N LYS A 149 2.98 -11.64 -21.74
CA LYS A 149 1.56 -11.69 -22.03
C LYS A 149 0.75 -10.92 -20.98
N TRP A 150 -0.08 -9.99 -21.48
CA TRP A 150 -1.12 -9.30 -20.73
C TRP A 150 -2.49 -9.81 -21.16
N SER A 151 -3.29 -10.31 -20.24
CA SER A 151 -4.63 -10.81 -20.49
C SER A 151 -5.66 -9.91 -19.83
N TYR A 152 -6.76 -9.65 -20.52
CA TYR A 152 -7.84 -8.78 -20.09
C TYR A 152 -9.17 -9.51 -20.25
N TRP A 153 -10.05 -9.38 -19.28
CA TRP A 153 -11.41 -9.92 -19.31
C TRP A 153 -12.41 -8.80 -19.05
N ASP A 154 -13.47 -8.76 -19.82
CA ASP A 154 -14.60 -7.89 -19.56
C ASP A 154 -15.58 -8.50 -18.52
N LYS A 155 -16.65 -7.75 -18.19
CA LYS A 155 -17.68 -8.21 -17.23
C LYS A 155 -18.47 -9.45 -17.69
N PHE A 156 -18.37 -9.83 -18.95
CA PHE A 156 -18.98 -11.04 -19.52
C PHE A 156 -17.99 -12.20 -19.66
N ALA A 157 -16.76 -12.03 -19.18
CA ALA A 157 -15.64 -12.97 -19.26
C ALA A 157 -15.10 -13.20 -20.69
N HIS A 158 -15.38 -12.29 -21.63
CA HIS A 158 -14.68 -12.31 -22.91
C HIS A 158 -13.21 -11.93 -22.68
N GLN A 159 -12.33 -12.68 -23.30
CA GLN A 159 -10.90 -12.52 -23.13
C GLN A 159 -10.25 -11.91 -24.38
N ARG A 160 -9.37 -10.95 -24.19
CA ARG A 160 -8.35 -10.53 -25.15
C ARG A 160 -6.98 -10.57 -24.51
N PHE A 161 -5.93 -10.63 -25.30
CA PHE A 161 -4.57 -10.50 -24.78
C PHE A 161 -3.65 -9.68 -25.70
N GLU A 162 -2.61 -9.18 -25.10
CA GLU A 162 -1.54 -8.40 -25.70
C GLU A 162 -0.20 -8.99 -25.29
N ILE A 163 0.79 -8.98 -26.17
CA ILE A 163 2.17 -9.40 -25.86
C ILE A 163 3.05 -8.18 -25.96
N TYR A 164 3.82 -7.94 -24.91
CA TYR A 164 4.74 -6.82 -24.82
C TYR A 164 6.19 -7.30 -24.69
N GLU A 165 7.09 -6.48 -25.17
CA GLU A 165 8.53 -6.53 -24.92
C GLU A 165 8.93 -5.14 -24.39
N LEU A 166 9.08 -5.00 -23.07
CA LEU A 166 9.45 -3.78 -22.36
C LEU A 166 8.64 -2.54 -22.80
N ASP A 167 7.30 -2.60 -22.69
CA ASP A 167 6.28 -1.61 -23.12
C ASP A 167 6.01 -1.56 -24.63
N LYS A 168 6.82 -2.21 -25.46
CA LYS A 168 6.56 -2.27 -26.90
C LYS A 168 5.50 -3.35 -27.16
N LEU A 169 4.33 -2.96 -27.68
CA LEU A 169 3.31 -3.91 -28.11
C LEU A 169 3.83 -4.69 -29.32
N ILE A 170 3.92 -6.03 -29.19
CA ILE A 170 4.39 -6.94 -30.25
C ILE A 170 3.21 -7.61 -30.95
N PHE A 171 2.17 -7.95 -30.19
CA PHE A 171 1.03 -8.68 -30.71
C PHE A 171 -0.22 -8.38 -29.88
N LYS A 172 -1.37 -8.34 -30.53
CA LYS A 172 -2.70 -8.18 -29.91
C LYS A 172 -3.65 -9.18 -30.53
N TRP A 173 -4.49 -9.83 -29.71
CA TRP A 173 -5.49 -10.78 -30.15
C TRP A 173 -6.75 -10.72 -29.29
N GLY A 174 -7.91 -10.89 -29.92
CA GLY A 174 -9.22 -10.97 -29.28
C GLY A 174 -10.21 -9.98 -29.85
N TRP A 175 -11.26 -9.74 -29.10
CA TRP A 175 -12.34 -8.83 -29.48
C TRP A 175 -12.60 -7.83 -28.35
N GLU A 176 -13.03 -6.63 -28.71
CA GLU A 176 -13.73 -5.71 -27.83
C GLU A 176 -15.23 -5.75 -28.09
N TYR A 177 -15.99 -5.57 -27.03
CA TYR A 177 -17.46 -5.63 -27.08
C TYR A 177 -18.06 -4.33 -26.57
N TYR A 178 -19.22 -3.96 -27.11
CA TYR A 178 -20.09 -2.94 -26.54
C TYR A 178 -20.81 -3.48 -25.29
N ASP A 179 -21.40 -2.59 -24.49
CA ASP A 179 -22.16 -2.96 -23.28
C ASP A 179 -23.37 -3.88 -23.57
N ASN A 180 -23.89 -3.88 -24.79
CA ASN A 180 -24.94 -4.75 -25.26
C ASN A 180 -24.44 -6.12 -25.78
N ASN A 181 -23.17 -6.45 -25.54
CA ASN A 181 -22.52 -7.71 -25.93
C ASN A 181 -22.31 -7.90 -27.45
N GLN A 182 -22.47 -6.85 -28.27
CA GLN A 182 -22.08 -6.89 -29.66
C GLN A 182 -20.60 -6.62 -29.86
N VAL A 183 -19.96 -7.31 -30.80
CA VAL A 183 -18.55 -7.08 -31.13
C VAL A 183 -18.36 -5.65 -31.61
N LYS A 184 -17.41 -4.95 -31.02
CA LYS A 184 -17.01 -3.59 -31.36
C LYS A 184 -15.82 -3.57 -32.30
N GLU A 185 -14.83 -4.39 -32.01
CA GLU A 185 -13.58 -4.47 -32.75
C GLU A 185 -12.94 -5.85 -32.61
N GLU A 186 -12.35 -6.35 -33.66
CA GLU A 186 -11.56 -7.59 -33.69
C GLU A 186 -10.08 -7.26 -33.90
N PHE A 187 -9.22 -7.95 -33.17
CA PHE A 187 -7.76 -7.84 -33.27
C PHE A 187 -7.17 -9.17 -33.67
N VAL A 188 -6.34 -9.18 -34.70
CA VAL A 188 -5.67 -10.36 -35.23
C VAL A 188 -4.18 -10.08 -35.39
#